data_2842e0c4f55538339ed4d513c207065f
#
_entry.id   2842e0c4f55538339ed4d513c207065f
#
_cell.length_a   1.000
_cell.length_b   1.000
_cell.length_c   1.000
_cell.angle_alpha   90.00
_cell.angle_beta   90.00
_cell.angle_gamma   90.00
#
_symmetry.space_group_name_H-M   'P 1'
#
loop_
_entity.id
_entity.type
_entity.pdbx_description
1 polymer ?
#
loop_
_entity_poly.entity_id
_entity_poly.type
_entity_poly.pdbx_seq_one_letter_code
_entity_poly.pdbx_strand_id
1 'polypeptide(L)'
;MNTSEAIKAKRKNLGLTQKDFADALGMGRNGDRTLRRWENGESAPSALEYKTILQFAEKTPFEVKDEMPEFKFIDLFAGIGGIRIPFQELGGKCVFTSEWDKFAQKTYRVNFGEEPAGDITQIDAKDIPDFDILLGGFPCQPF
;
A
#
# COMPACT_ATOMS: atom_id res chain seq x y z
N MET A 1 -17.33 -6.10 -17.53
CA MET A 1 -15.85 -6.01 -17.49
C MET A 1 -15.34 -7.41 -17.80
N ASN A 2 -14.53 -7.57 -18.82
CA ASN A 2 -13.95 -8.89 -19.14
C ASN A 2 -12.77 -9.21 -18.21
N THR A 3 -12.31 -10.47 -18.21
CA THR A 3 -11.22 -10.94 -17.34
C THR A 3 -9.95 -10.08 -17.45
N SER A 4 -9.55 -9.73 -18.66
CA SER A 4 -8.35 -8.93 -18.94
C SER A 4 -8.46 -7.52 -18.39
N GLU A 5 -9.60 -6.87 -18.57
CA GLU A 5 -9.89 -5.54 -18.04
C GLU A 5 -9.91 -5.54 -16.52
N ALA A 6 -10.49 -6.57 -15.89
CA ALA A 6 -10.54 -6.69 -14.43
C ALA A 6 -9.14 -6.83 -13.82
N ILE A 7 -8.28 -7.67 -14.41
CA ILE A 7 -6.88 -7.83 -13.96
C ILE A 7 -6.12 -6.52 -14.07
N LYS A 8 -6.22 -5.86 -15.22
CA LYS A 8 -5.55 -4.59 -15.49
C LYS A 8 -6.04 -3.46 -14.56
N ALA A 9 -7.35 -3.40 -14.30
CA ALA A 9 -7.95 -2.45 -13.37
C ALA A 9 -7.45 -2.71 -11.94
N LYS A 10 -7.46 -3.96 -11.47
CA LYS A 10 -6.96 -4.34 -10.15
C LYS A 10 -5.51 -3.88 -9.94
N ARG A 11 -4.62 -4.21 -10.87
CA ARG A 11 -3.22 -3.79 -10.81
C ARG A 11 -3.05 -2.27 -10.78
N LYS A 12 -3.78 -1.55 -11.65
CA LYS A 12 -3.72 -0.09 -11.71
C LYS A 12 -4.22 0.56 -10.43
N ASN A 13 -5.29 0.05 -9.83
CA ASN A 13 -5.84 0.54 -8.57
C ASN A 13 -4.83 0.37 -7.42
N LEU A 14 -4.02 -0.68 -7.46
CA LEU A 14 -2.92 -0.89 -6.51
C LEU A 14 -1.67 -0.03 -6.83
N GLY A 15 -1.65 0.71 -7.94
CA GLY A 15 -0.51 1.52 -8.36
C GLY A 15 0.74 0.71 -8.75
N LEU A 16 0.60 -0.59 -9.00
CA LEU A 16 1.72 -1.49 -9.27
C LEU A 16 2.05 -1.57 -10.77
N THR A 17 3.34 -1.75 -11.09
CA THR A 17 3.76 -2.16 -12.43
C THR A 17 3.40 -3.62 -12.70
N GLN A 18 3.43 -4.07 -13.95
CA GLN A 18 3.22 -5.49 -14.26
C GLN A 18 4.22 -6.40 -13.55
N LYS A 19 5.48 -5.95 -13.47
CA LYS A 19 6.54 -6.68 -12.79
C LYS A 19 6.27 -6.76 -11.28
N ASP A 20 6.04 -5.63 -10.63
CA ASP A 20 5.80 -5.58 -9.17
C ASP A 20 4.57 -6.42 -8.79
N PHE A 21 3.50 -6.38 -9.60
CA PHE A 21 2.30 -7.15 -9.34
C PHE A 21 2.51 -8.65 -9.54
N ALA A 22 3.26 -9.05 -10.57
CA ALA A 22 3.62 -10.44 -10.77
C ALA A 22 4.51 -10.99 -9.64
N ASP A 23 5.48 -10.19 -9.19
CA ASP A 23 6.36 -10.53 -8.07
C ASP A 23 5.53 -10.66 -6.77
N ALA A 24 4.63 -9.74 -6.50
CA ALA A 24 3.73 -9.77 -5.34
C ALA A 24 2.77 -10.99 -5.34
N LEU A 25 2.34 -11.42 -6.52
CA LEU A 25 1.53 -12.64 -6.71
C LEU A 25 2.35 -13.93 -6.66
N GLY A 26 3.68 -13.84 -6.52
CA GLY A 26 4.56 -15.02 -6.51
C GLY A 26 4.67 -15.75 -7.84
N MET A 27 4.46 -15.07 -8.96
CA MET A 27 4.40 -15.69 -10.29
C MET A 27 5.77 -16.14 -10.86
N GLY A 28 6.85 -15.87 -10.15
CA GLY A 28 8.20 -16.30 -10.54
C GLY A 28 8.80 -15.51 -11.72
N ARG A 29 9.90 -16.03 -12.28
CA ARG A 29 10.83 -15.32 -13.18
C ARG A 29 10.20 -14.67 -14.42
N ASN A 30 9.11 -15.21 -14.96
CA ASN A 30 8.43 -14.72 -16.16
C ASN A 30 6.99 -14.25 -15.86
N GLY A 31 6.69 -13.95 -14.61
CA GLY A 31 5.37 -13.56 -14.16
C GLY A 31 4.84 -12.31 -14.85
N ASP A 32 5.70 -11.32 -15.05
CA ASP A 32 5.39 -10.07 -15.74
C ASP A 32 4.93 -10.29 -17.19
N ARG A 33 5.60 -11.20 -17.92
CA ARG A 33 5.22 -11.59 -19.29
C ARG A 33 3.86 -12.30 -19.29
N THR A 34 3.63 -13.20 -18.35
CA THR A 34 2.36 -13.92 -18.21
C THR A 34 1.23 -12.96 -17.88
N LEU A 35 1.44 -12.08 -16.90
CA LEU A 35 0.47 -11.07 -16.50
C LEU A 35 0.11 -10.13 -17.67
N ARG A 36 1.11 -9.67 -18.44
CA ARG A 36 0.89 -8.86 -19.63
C ARG A 36 0.00 -9.55 -20.67
N ARG A 37 0.24 -10.85 -20.92
CA ARG A 37 -0.59 -11.64 -21.86
C ARG A 37 -2.03 -11.75 -21.37
N TRP A 38 -2.24 -11.88 -20.07
CA TRP A 38 -3.59 -11.89 -19.50
C TRP A 38 -4.27 -10.52 -19.63
N GLU A 39 -3.56 -9.44 -19.35
CA GLU A 39 -4.08 -8.07 -19.49
C GLU A 39 -4.39 -7.69 -20.95
N ASN A 40 -3.69 -8.28 -21.91
CA ASN A 40 -3.93 -8.07 -23.34
C ASN A 40 -4.99 -9.02 -23.94
N GLY A 41 -5.45 -10.00 -23.16
CA GLY A 41 -6.38 -11.02 -23.65
C GLY A 41 -5.77 -12.08 -24.57
N GLU A 42 -4.43 -12.17 -24.62
CA GLU A 42 -3.70 -13.16 -25.41
C GLU A 42 -3.76 -14.56 -24.81
N SER A 43 -4.01 -14.64 -23.52
CA SER A 43 -4.26 -15.86 -22.76
C SER A 43 -5.10 -15.52 -21.52
N ALA A 44 -5.63 -16.52 -20.84
CA ALA A 44 -6.41 -16.33 -19.64
C ALA A 44 -5.77 -17.07 -18.45
N PRO A 45 -5.87 -16.53 -17.22
CA PRO A 45 -5.51 -17.28 -16.02
C PRO A 45 -6.51 -18.42 -15.78
N SER A 46 -6.10 -19.41 -15.01
CA SER A 46 -7.02 -20.39 -14.44
C SER A 46 -8.01 -19.71 -13.48
N ALA A 47 -9.11 -20.38 -13.15
CA ALA A 47 -10.10 -19.86 -12.21
C ALA A 47 -9.49 -19.53 -10.82
N LEU A 48 -8.51 -20.34 -10.36
CA LEU A 48 -7.82 -20.12 -9.08
C LEU A 48 -6.91 -18.88 -9.15
N GLU A 49 -6.10 -18.76 -10.20
CA GLU A 49 -5.24 -17.58 -10.41
C GLU A 49 -6.07 -16.32 -10.52
N TYR A 50 -7.17 -16.34 -11.28
CA TYR A 50 -8.05 -15.19 -11.40
C TYR A 50 -8.66 -14.79 -10.05
N LYS A 51 -9.14 -15.75 -9.27
CA LYS A 51 -9.65 -15.49 -7.92
C LYS A 51 -8.57 -14.89 -7.02
N THR A 52 -7.35 -15.44 -7.04
CA THR A 52 -6.21 -14.93 -6.27
C THR A 52 -5.87 -13.51 -6.66
N ILE A 53 -5.84 -13.18 -7.96
CA ILE A 53 -5.61 -11.84 -8.47
C ILE A 53 -6.66 -10.85 -7.96
N LEU A 54 -7.92 -11.19 -8.03
CA LEU A 54 -9.00 -10.30 -7.59
C LEU A 54 -9.01 -10.09 -6.08
N GLN A 55 -8.70 -11.12 -5.31
CA GLN A 55 -8.64 -11.07 -3.85
C GLN A 55 -7.31 -10.50 -3.31
N PHE A 56 -6.32 -10.31 -4.17
CA PHE A 56 -5.03 -9.74 -3.74
C PHE A 56 -5.23 -8.36 -3.14
N ALA A 57 -4.69 -8.15 -1.93
CA ALA A 57 -4.81 -6.91 -1.16
C ALA A 57 -6.26 -6.40 -0.92
N GLU A 58 -7.26 -7.28 -0.97
CA GLU A 58 -8.61 -6.94 -0.50
C GLU A 58 -8.66 -6.83 1.02
N LYS A 59 -7.82 -7.60 1.68
CA LYS A 59 -7.55 -7.45 3.11
C LYS A 59 -6.14 -6.92 3.26
N THR A 60 -6.01 -5.76 3.84
CA THR A 60 -4.71 -5.24 4.22
C THR A 60 -4.12 -6.11 5.31
N PRO A 61 -2.82 -6.48 5.26
CA PRO A 61 -2.18 -7.30 6.29
C PRO A 61 -2.31 -6.73 7.69
N PHE A 62 -2.40 -5.42 7.80
CA PHE A 62 -2.48 -4.67 9.05
C PHE A 62 -3.78 -3.87 9.08
N GLU A 63 -4.90 -4.57 9.33
CA GLU A 63 -6.24 -3.94 9.41
C GLU A 63 -6.29 -2.94 10.56
N VAL A 64 -6.80 -1.74 10.27
CA VAL A 64 -7.18 -0.77 11.31
C VAL A 64 -8.47 -1.28 11.93
N LYS A 65 -8.47 -1.51 13.25
CA LYS A 65 -9.69 -1.83 13.96
C LYS A 65 -10.59 -0.58 14.03
N ASP A 66 -11.83 -0.70 13.61
CA ASP A 66 -12.84 0.38 13.67
C ASP A 66 -13.37 0.66 15.09
N GLU A 67 -12.61 0.31 16.11
CA GLU A 67 -12.92 0.62 17.50
C GLU A 67 -12.53 2.07 17.82
N MET A 68 -13.17 2.66 18.82
CA MET A 68 -12.77 3.98 19.32
C MET A 68 -11.30 3.94 19.70
N PRO A 69 -10.45 4.75 19.07
CA PRO A 69 -9.02 4.68 19.34
C PRO A 69 -8.70 5.22 20.73
N GLU A 70 -7.74 4.61 21.41
CA GLU A 70 -7.24 5.09 22.69
C GLU A 70 -6.45 6.39 22.52
N PHE A 71 -5.79 6.55 21.38
CA PHE A 71 -5.03 7.75 21.00
C PHE A 71 -4.92 7.86 19.47
N LYS A 72 -4.59 9.05 18.99
CA LYS A 72 -4.31 9.35 17.59
C LYS A 72 -2.82 9.59 17.38
N PHE A 73 -2.28 9.10 16.29
CA PHE A 73 -0.88 9.37 15.95
C PHE A 73 -0.71 9.70 14.46
N ILE A 74 0.40 10.37 14.18
CA ILE A 74 0.86 10.60 12.81
C ILE A 74 2.19 9.89 12.60
N ASP A 75 2.46 9.45 11.37
CA ASP A 75 3.67 8.72 10.99
C ASP A 75 4.38 9.47 9.85
N LEU A 76 5.46 10.18 10.20
CA LEU A 76 6.27 10.95 9.26
C LEU A 76 7.51 10.15 8.84
N PHE A 77 7.85 10.25 7.55
CA PHE A 77 8.91 9.43 6.94
C PHE A 77 8.60 7.93 7.08
N ALA A 78 7.35 7.58 6.83
CA ALA A 78 6.75 6.30 7.24
C ALA A 78 7.39 5.08 6.59
N GLY A 79 8.11 5.24 5.48
CA GLY A 79 8.67 4.12 4.73
C GLY A 79 7.56 3.16 4.30
N ILE A 80 7.70 1.90 4.66
CA ILE A 80 6.70 0.85 4.42
C ILE A 80 5.70 0.69 5.59
N GLY A 81 5.79 1.54 6.63
CA GLY A 81 4.88 1.57 7.77
C GLY A 81 5.30 0.70 8.97
N GLY A 82 6.58 0.36 9.09
CA GLY A 82 7.06 -0.52 10.16
C GLY A 82 6.83 0.03 11.57
N ILE A 83 7.00 1.34 11.77
CA ILE A 83 6.80 1.99 13.09
C ILE A 83 5.31 2.08 13.43
N ARG A 84 4.44 2.22 12.44
CA ARG A 84 2.98 2.29 12.61
C ARG A 84 2.41 1.03 13.29
N ILE A 85 2.91 -0.15 12.93
CA ILE A 85 2.34 -1.44 13.35
C ILE A 85 2.18 -1.55 14.88
N PRO A 86 3.25 -1.40 15.70
CA PRO A 86 3.11 -1.54 17.15
C PRO A 86 2.18 -0.49 17.78
N PHE A 87 2.14 0.74 17.24
CA PHE A 87 1.23 1.77 17.76
C PHE A 87 -0.23 1.46 17.43
N GLN A 88 -0.48 0.88 16.28
CA GLN A 88 -1.81 0.41 15.88
C GLN A 88 -2.26 -0.79 16.74
N GLU A 89 -1.35 -1.71 17.08
CA GLU A 89 -1.61 -2.84 17.98
C GLU A 89 -1.95 -2.38 19.41
N LEU A 90 -1.37 -1.26 19.86
CA LEU A 90 -1.66 -0.63 21.15
C LEU A 90 -2.98 0.17 21.17
N GLY A 91 -3.82 0.08 20.15
CA GLY A 91 -5.11 0.78 20.08
C GLY A 91 -5.03 2.19 19.49
N GLY A 92 -3.89 2.59 18.94
CA GLY A 92 -3.74 3.88 18.27
C GLY A 92 -4.32 3.89 16.87
N LYS A 93 -4.84 5.05 16.45
CA LYS A 93 -5.28 5.32 15.08
C LYS A 93 -4.31 6.24 14.38
N CYS A 94 -3.74 5.80 13.26
CA CYS A 94 -2.98 6.67 12.38
C CYS A 94 -3.93 7.63 11.66
N VAL A 95 -3.78 8.93 11.88
CA VAL A 95 -4.65 9.96 11.28
C VAL A 95 -3.98 10.72 10.14
N PHE A 96 -2.68 10.59 10.01
CA PHE A 96 -1.91 11.19 8.93
C PHE A 96 -0.60 10.46 8.72
N THR A 97 -0.18 10.33 7.47
CA THR A 97 1.08 9.68 7.08
C THR A 97 1.74 10.45 5.96
N SER A 98 3.05 10.61 6.02
CA SER A 98 3.85 11.13 4.92
C SER A 98 5.02 10.22 4.58
N GLU A 99 5.26 10.06 3.27
CA GLU A 99 6.41 9.35 2.70
C GLU A 99 6.64 9.85 1.27
N TRP A 100 7.85 10.24 0.95
CA TRP A 100 8.16 10.82 -0.36
C TRP A 100 8.59 9.78 -1.39
N ASP A 101 9.19 8.65 -0.93
CA ASP A 101 9.64 7.59 -1.81
C ASP A 101 8.46 6.82 -2.42
N LYS A 102 8.36 6.86 -3.74
CA LYS A 102 7.25 6.25 -4.49
C LYS A 102 7.19 4.73 -4.37
N PHE A 103 8.31 4.07 -4.10
CA PHE A 103 8.33 2.62 -3.92
C PHE A 103 7.87 2.25 -2.52
N ALA A 104 8.30 2.98 -1.51
CA ALA A 104 7.81 2.83 -0.15
C ALA A 104 6.30 3.11 -0.06
N GLN A 105 5.80 4.18 -0.70
CA GLN A 105 4.36 4.49 -0.77
C GLN A 105 3.54 3.31 -1.34
N LYS A 106 4.02 2.65 -2.39
CA LYS A 106 3.32 1.49 -2.98
C LYS A 106 3.20 0.34 -1.98
N THR A 107 4.29 0.03 -1.27
CA THR A 107 4.31 -1.01 -0.25
C THR A 107 3.42 -0.62 0.92
N TYR A 108 3.47 0.64 1.36
CA TYR A 108 2.61 1.18 2.41
C TYR A 108 1.12 1.01 2.07
N ARG A 109 0.74 1.37 0.84
CA ARG A 109 -0.64 1.19 0.36
C ARG A 109 -1.10 -0.27 0.42
N VAL A 110 -0.23 -1.21 0.03
CA VAL A 110 -0.55 -2.65 0.11
C VAL A 110 -0.71 -3.10 1.57
N ASN A 111 0.12 -2.57 2.47
CA ASN A 111 0.10 -2.93 3.89
C ASN A 111 -1.14 -2.41 4.62
N PHE A 112 -1.55 -1.16 4.35
CA PHE A 112 -2.56 -0.47 5.15
C PHE A 112 -3.80 -0.01 4.35
N GLY A 113 -3.78 -0.10 3.03
CA GLY A 113 -4.87 0.39 2.17
C GLY A 113 -4.95 1.92 2.05
N GLU A 114 -3.98 2.65 2.59
CA GLU A 114 -3.92 4.10 2.64
C GLU A 114 -2.77 4.64 1.78
N GLU A 115 -2.95 5.84 1.22
CA GLU A 115 -1.92 6.55 0.46
C GLU A 115 -1.22 7.55 1.36
N PRO A 116 0.11 7.45 1.56
CA PRO A 116 0.86 8.51 2.23
C PRO A 116 0.80 9.84 1.49
N ALA A 117 0.78 10.94 2.21
CA ALA A 117 0.59 12.29 1.68
C ALA A 117 1.80 12.87 0.90
N GLY A 118 2.84 12.06 0.68
CA GLY A 118 4.02 12.49 -0.07
C GLY A 118 5.05 13.23 0.79
N ASP A 119 5.73 14.22 0.19
CA ASP A 119 6.79 14.99 0.85
C ASP A 119 6.23 15.93 1.92
N ILE A 120 6.59 15.69 3.17
CA ILE A 120 6.11 16.48 4.31
C ILE A 120 6.50 17.97 4.22
N THR A 121 7.57 18.31 3.51
CA THR A 121 8.00 19.70 3.34
C THR A 121 7.05 20.52 2.46
N GLN A 122 6.17 19.85 1.71
CA GLN A 122 5.17 20.47 0.83
C GLN A 122 3.78 20.54 1.48
N ILE A 123 3.64 20.13 2.73
CA ILE A 123 2.35 20.06 3.43
C ILE A 123 2.29 21.15 4.49
N ASP A 124 1.22 21.95 4.46
CA ASP A 124 0.98 22.94 5.52
C ASP A 124 0.61 22.20 6.82
N ALA A 125 1.25 22.57 7.93
CA ALA A 125 0.98 21.98 9.24
C ALA A 125 -0.50 22.11 9.66
N LYS A 126 -1.23 23.08 9.10
CA LYS A 126 -2.67 23.28 9.33
C LYS A 126 -3.55 22.22 8.70
N ASP A 127 -3.02 21.52 7.66
CA ASP A 127 -3.74 20.45 6.96
C ASP A 127 -3.55 19.09 7.68
N ILE A 128 -2.68 19.03 8.68
CA ILE A 128 -2.47 17.83 9.48
C ILE A 128 -3.53 17.78 10.59
N PRO A 129 -4.31 16.68 10.71
CA PRO A 129 -5.30 16.52 11.76
C PRO A 129 -4.68 16.54 13.17
N ASP A 130 -5.49 16.86 14.19
CA ASP A 130 -5.06 16.75 15.59
C ASP A 130 -4.64 15.34 15.95
N PHE A 131 -3.52 15.22 16.66
CA PHE A 131 -2.91 13.97 17.08
C PHE A 131 -2.29 14.09 18.48
N ASP A 132 -2.11 12.93 19.14
CA ASP A 132 -1.52 12.81 20.46
C ASP A 132 -0.01 12.49 20.37
N ILE A 133 0.39 11.68 19.38
CA ILE A 133 1.74 11.16 19.23
C ILE A 133 2.25 11.40 17.79
N LEU A 134 3.48 11.89 17.67
CA LEU A 134 4.19 11.99 16.41
C LEU A 134 5.25 10.89 16.34
N LEU A 135 5.16 10.05 15.30
CA LEU A 135 6.19 9.09 14.93
C LEU A 135 7.05 9.71 13.82
N GLY A 136 8.35 9.63 13.94
CA GLY A 136 9.26 10.22 12.97
C GLY A 136 10.49 9.36 12.75
N GLY A 137 10.45 8.48 11.77
CA GLY A 137 11.57 7.62 11.35
C GLY A 137 12.45 8.28 10.29
N PHE A 138 12.93 9.51 10.53
CA PHE A 138 13.76 10.22 9.55
C PHE A 138 15.09 9.51 9.26
N PRO A 139 15.63 9.64 8.02
CA PRO A 139 16.88 9.01 7.63
C PRO A 139 18.05 9.50 8.48
N CYS A 140 18.89 8.58 8.97
CA CYS A 140 20.10 8.92 9.73
C CYS A 140 21.29 9.31 8.83
N GLN A 141 21.12 9.31 7.51
CA GLN A 141 22.18 9.71 6.58
C GLN A 141 22.26 11.24 6.52
N PRO A 142 23.48 11.82 6.55
CA PRO A 142 23.65 13.26 6.38
C PRO A 142 23.17 13.68 4.99
N PHE A 143 22.46 14.79 4.93
CA PHE A 143 21.97 15.41 3.70
C PHE A 143 23.13 16.03 2.93
#